data_3f53c56f062afdf2f084ceecde3f249e
#
_entry.id   3f53c56f062afdf2f084ceecde3f249e
#
_cell.length_a   1.000
_cell.length_b   1.000
_cell.length_c   1.000
_cell.angle_alpha   90.00
_cell.angle_beta   90.00
_cell.angle_gamma   90.00
#
_symmetry.space_group_name_H-M   'P 1'
#
loop_
_entity.id
_entity.type
_entity.pdbx_description
1 polymer ?
#
loop_
_entity_poly.entity_id
_entity_poly.type
_entity_poly.pdbx_seq_one_letter_code
_entity_poly.pdbx_strand_id
1 'polypeptide(L)'
;SEAPQVEELAQSVDDNGGAYFVPAFSGLFAPHWRSDARGAIVGLTRFVEKGHLARAALESTAYQTHDVLEAMNADSGVDLRELKVDGGMTANDTLMQFQSDVLDVPVVRPKVAETTALGAAYAAGYAVGFWTSTDEMRANWGIAKTWEPTEGSNASTALYAQWKKAVTRTFDWVED
;
A
#
# COMPACT_ATOMS: atom_id res chain seq x y z
N SER A 1 -12.30 -15.63 6.72
CA SER A 1 -11.96 -14.59 7.73
C SER A 1 -12.39 -13.24 7.20
N GLU A 2 -12.97 -12.42 8.03
CA GLU A 2 -13.33 -11.05 7.67
C GLU A 2 -12.07 -10.15 7.71
N ALA A 3 -12.05 -9.08 6.94
CA ALA A 3 -10.90 -8.18 6.84
C ALA A 3 -10.35 -7.69 8.21
N PRO A 4 -11.18 -7.38 9.23
CA PRO A 4 -10.70 -7.04 10.56
C PRO A 4 -9.86 -8.13 11.24
N GLN A 5 -10.20 -9.41 11.00
CA GLN A 5 -9.46 -10.54 11.58
C GLN A 5 -8.02 -10.66 11.06
N VAL A 6 -7.75 -10.15 9.85
CA VAL A 6 -6.39 -10.14 9.28
C VAL A 6 -5.50 -9.17 10.05
N GLU A 7 -6.03 -8.02 10.45
CA GLU A 7 -5.28 -7.05 11.27
C GLU A 7 -4.94 -7.60 12.64
N GLU A 8 -5.92 -8.20 13.35
CA GLU A 8 -5.68 -8.83 14.65
C GLU A 8 -4.63 -9.95 14.58
N LEU A 9 -4.67 -10.77 13.51
CA LEU A 9 -3.67 -11.79 13.28
C LEU A 9 -2.29 -11.20 13.01
N ALA A 10 -2.20 -10.15 12.19
CA ALA A 10 -0.94 -9.48 11.90
C ALA A 10 -0.33 -8.80 13.13
N GLN A 11 -1.18 -8.29 14.03
CA GLN A 11 -0.75 -7.70 15.31
C GLN A 11 -0.35 -8.73 16.37
N SER A 12 -0.66 -10.00 16.16
CA SER A 12 -0.26 -11.07 17.10
C SER A 12 1.22 -11.44 17.03
N VAL A 13 1.96 -10.86 16.10
CA VAL A 13 3.40 -11.08 15.87
C VAL A 13 4.10 -9.75 15.67
N ASP A 14 5.39 -9.69 16.01
CA ASP A 14 6.19 -8.46 15.93
C ASP A 14 6.59 -8.09 14.49
N ASP A 15 6.80 -9.11 13.63
CA ASP A 15 7.24 -8.95 12.25
C ASP A 15 6.62 -10.02 11.32
N ASN A 16 7.07 -10.11 10.09
CA ASN A 16 6.60 -11.10 9.11
C ASN A 16 7.32 -12.46 9.20
N GLY A 17 8.20 -12.67 10.19
CA GLY A 17 8.97 -13.90 10.36
C GLY A 17 9.92 -14.24 9.20
N GLY A 18 10.24 -13.27 8.35
CA GLY A 18 11.01 -13.44 7.12
C GLY A 18 10.17 -13.98 5.93
N ALA A 19 8.85 -14.14 6.10
CA ALA A 19 7.94 -14.54 5.03
C ALA A 19 7.49 -13.32 4.21
N TYR A 20 7.47 -13.45 2.89
CA TYR A 20 6.98 -12.44 1.97
C TYR A 20 5.89 -13.03 1.08
N PHE A 21 4.79 -12.29 0.95
CA PHE A 21 3.69 -12.63 0.06
C PHE A 21 3.72 -11.69 -1.15
N VAL A 22 3.86 -12.25 -2.35
CA VAL A 22 3.83 -11.49 -3.61
C VAL A 22 2.53 -11.81 -4.33
N PRO A 23 1.53 -10.89 -4.36
CA PRO A 23 0.21 -11.15 -4.92
C PRO A 23 0.16 -10.92 -6.44
N ALA A 24 1.04 -11.55 -7.20
CA ALA A 24 1.08 -11.49 -8.66
C ALA A 24 0.01 -12.41 -9.29
N PHE A 25 -1.28 -12.25 -8.93
CA PHE A 25 -2.36 -13.16 -9.34
C PHE A 25 -2.59 -13.20 -10.85
N SER A 26 -2.39 -12.08 -11.53
CA SER A 26 -2.53 -11.93 -12.98
C SER A 26 -1.26 -11.34 -13.60
N GLY A 27 -0.12 -11.65 -13.02
CA GLY A 27 1.16 -11.03 -13.34
C GLY A 27 1.46 -9.82 -12.48
N LEU A 28 2.57 -9.16 -12.79
CA LEU A 28 2.99 -7.91 -12.17
C LEU A 28 2.91 -6.78 -13.21
N PHE A 29 2.25 -5.69 -12.82
CA PHE A 29 2.17 -4.47 -13.61
C PHE A 29 3.38 -3.55 -13.33
N ALA A 30 3.19 -2.25 -13.45
CA ALA A 30 4.24 -1.28 -13.16
C ALA A 30 4.83 -1.49 -11.76
N PRO A 31 6.15 -1.34 -11.59
CA PRO A 31 7.15 -1.08 -12.61
C PRO A 31 7.71 -2.34 -13.30
N HIS A 32 7.27 -3.53 -12.90
CA HIS A 32 7.89 -4.80 -13.28
C HIS A 32 7.51 -5.28 -14.68
N TRP A 33 6.26 -5.08 -15.12
CA TRP A 33 5.71 -5.48 -16.43
C TRP A 33 5.97 -6.95 -16.77
N ARG A 34 5.69 -7.86 -15.80
CA ARG A 34 5.88 -9.31 -15.91
C ARG A 34 4.53 -10.04 -15.93
N SER A 35 4.02 -10.30 -17.14
CA SER A 35 2.79 -11.06 -17.35
C SER A 35 2.91 -12.54 -17.00
N ASP A 36 4.13 -13.06 -17.03
CA ASP A 36 4.51 -14.45 -16.71
C ASP A 36 4.58 -14.72 -15.20
N ALA A 37 4.68 -13.68 -14.36
CA ALA A 37 4.75 -13.84 -12.91
C ALA A 37 3.43 -14.37 -12.33
N ARG A 38 3.52 -15.14 -11.24
CA ARG A 38 2.35 -15.58 -10.45
C ARG A 38 2.62 -15.40 -8.96
N GLY A 39 1.52 -15.29 -8.20
CA GLY A 39 1.58 -15.09 -6.75
C GLY A 39 2.36 -16.19 -6.03
N ALA A 40 3.18 -15.78 -5.06
CA ALA A 40 4.01 -16.69 -4.28
C ALA A 40 4.11 -16.24 -2.81
N ILE A 41 4.35 -17.22 -1.94
CA ILE A 41 4.80 -16.99 -0.58
C ILE A 41 6.20 -17.56 -0.47
N VAL A 42 7.17 -16.76 -0.08
CA VAL A 42 8.58 -17.17 0.05
C VAL A 42 9.10 -16.89 1.45
N GLY A 43 10.23 -17.51 1.82
CA GLY A 43 10.85 -17.30 3.13
C GLY A 43 10.22 -18.13 4.27
N LEU A 44 9.43 -19.16 3.96
CA LEU A 44 8.79 -20.00 4.97
C LEU A 44 9.83 -20.83 5.76
N THR A 45 9.71 -20.77 7.08
CA THR A 45 10.47 -21.58 8.03
C THR A 45 9.51 -22.24 9.02
N ARG A 46 10.03 -23.09 9.92
CA ARG A 46 9.21 -23.67 11.01
C ARG A 46 8.72 -22.63 12.02
N PHE A 47 9.31 -21.46 12.05
CA PHE A 47 8.94 -20.35 12.91
C PHE A 47 7.68 -19.60 12.40
N VAL A 48 7.44 -19.62 11.07
CA VAL A 48 6.36 -18.87 10.45
C VAL A 48 5.00 -19.46 10.83
N GLU A 49 4.17 -18.64 11.45
CA GLU A 49 2.80 -18.95 11.85
C GLU A 49 1.79 -18.13 11.05
N LYS A 50 0.49 -18.38 11.28
CA LYS A 50 -0.60 -17.67 10.59
C LYS A 50 -0.55 -16.14 10.76
N GLY A 51 -0.07 -15.64 11.91
CA GLY A 51 0.11 -14.22 12.17
C GLY A 51 1.15 -13.60 11.23
N HIS A 52 2.29 -14.27 11.05
CA HIS A 52 3.33 -13.84 10.12
C HIS A 52 2.84 -13.81 8.66
N LEU A 53 2.01 -14.79 8.24
CA LEU A 53 1.43 -14.79 6.91
C LEU A 53 0.41 -13.66 6.71
N ALA A 54 -0.41 -13.40 7.73
CA ALA A 54 -1.34 -12.27 7.71
C ALA A 54 -0.58 -10.94 7.61
N ARG A 55 0.51 -10.80 8.38
CA ARG A 55 1.39 -9.64 8.33
C ARG A 55 2.06 -9.47 6.98
N ALA A 56 2.64 -10.53 6.43
CA ALA A 56 3.24 -10.51 5.10
C ALA A 56 2.23 -10.10 4.00
N ALA A 57 0.97 -10.53 4.12
CA ALA A 57 -0.09 -10.13 3.19
C ALA A 57 -0.43 -8.64 3.28
N LEU A 58 -0.50 -8.05 4.48
CA LEU A 58 -0.69 -6.61 4.65
C LEU A 58 0.52 -5.81 4.14
N GLU A 59 1.72 -6.21 4.54
CA GLU A 59 2.97 -5.57 4.15
C GLU A 59 3.18 -5.57 2.62
N SER A 60 2.70 -6.61 1.92
CA SER A 60 2.80 -6.71 0.47
C SER A 60 2.14 -5.52 -0.26
N THR A 61 1.05 -4.99 0.30
CA THR A 61 0.36 -3.81 -0.26
C THR A 61 1.24 -2.56 -0.15
N ALA A 62 1.90 -2.38 0.99
CA ALA A 62 2.80 -1.25 1.20
C ALA A 62 4.04 -1.34 0.29
N TYR A 63 4.62 -2.53 0.12
CA TYR A 63 5.75 -2.72 -0.78
C TYR A 63 5.40 -2.48 -2.25
N GLN A 64 4.24 -2.96 -2.71
CA GLN A 64 3.78 -2.68 -4.08
C GLN A 64 3.53 -1.19 -4.30
N THR A 65 3.00 -0.49 -3.30
CA THR A 65 2.85 0.96 -3.35
C THR A 65 4.22 1.63 -3.45
N HIS A 66 5.21 1.17 -2.69
CA HIS A 66 6.58 1.66 -2.77
C HIS A 66 7.19 1.46 -4.17
N ASP A 67 7.03 0.27 -4.76
CA ASP A 67 7.53 -0.03 -6.11
C ASP A 67 7.00 0.99 -7.14
N VAL A 68 5.68 1.29 -7.09
CA VAL A 68 5.04 2.25 -8.00
C VAL A 68 5.52 3.68 -7.74
N LEU A 69 5.61 4.08 -6.48
CA LEU A 69 6.02 5.44 -6.11
C LEU A 69 7.50 5.69 -6.41
N GLU A 70 8.38 4.69 -6.22
CA GLU A 70 9.78 4.78 -6.63
C GLU A 70 9.90 5.04 -8.15
N ALA A 71 9.11 4.33 -8.96
CA ALA A 71 9.05 4.55 -10.41
C ALA A 71 8.48 5.94 -10.76
N MET A 72 7.40 6.37 -10.10
CA MET A 72 6.81 7.70 -10.32
C MET A 72 7.77 8.84 -9.97
N ASN A 73 8.50 8.73 -8.87
CA ASN A 73 9.50 9.71 -8.47
C ASN A 73 10.64 9.77 -9.51
N ALA A 74 11.10 8.60 -9.99
CA ALA A 74 12.14 8.52 -11.01
C ALA A 74 11.69 9.15 -12.34
N ASP A 75 10.44 8.89 -12.76
CA ASP A 75 9.90 9.41 -14.03
C ASP A 75 9.58 10.91 -13.96
N SER A 76 9.07 11.40 -12.82
CA SER A 76 8.66 12.80 -12.66
C SER A 76 9.81 13.71 -12.22
N GLY A 77 10.86 13.18 -11.61
CA GLY A 77 11.92 13.95 -10.95
C GLY A 77 11.43 14.74 -9.71
N VAL A 78 10.26 14.38 -9.16
CA VAL A 78 9.66 15.02 -7.98
C VAL A 78 9.53 14.00 -6.86
N ASP A 79 10.14 14.29 -5.73
CA ASP A 79 10.03 13.43 -4.55
C ASP A 79 8.65 13.55 -3.90
N LEU A 80 8.09 12.41 -3.53
CA LEU A 80 6.87 12.34 -2.75
C LEU A 80 7.08 13.00 -1.38
N ARG A 81 6.16 13.87 -0.97
CA ARG A 81 6.19 14.53 0.36
C ARG A 81 5.17 14.00 1.33
N GLU A 82 4.06 13.50 0.83
CA GLU A 82 2.99 12.85 1.58
C GLU A 82 2.24 11.89 0.66
N LEU A 83 1.71 10.79 1.20
CA LEU A 83 0.83 9.89 0.48
C LEU A 83 -0.60 10.04 0.98
N LYS A 84 -1.51 10.49 0.12
CA LYS A 84 -2.95 10.48 0.39
C LYS A 84 -3.55 9.14 0.00
N VAL A 85 -4.27 8.52 0.93
CA VAL A 85 -4.84 7.18 0.77
C VAL A 85 -6.36 7.20 0.91
N ASP A 86 -7.04 6.32 0.17
CA ASP A 86 -8.49 6.15 0.23
C ASP A 86 -8.89 4.67 0.06
N GLY A 87 -10.20 4.40 0.18
CA GLY A 87 -10.76 3.07 0.05
C GLY A 87 -10.71 2.23 1.33
N GLY A 88 -11.30 1.04 1.26
CA GLY A 88 -11.59 0.20 2.44
C GLY A 88 -10.35 -0.28 3.20
N MET A 89 -9.22 -0.53 2.53
CA MET A 89 -7.98 -0.97 3.19
C MET A 89 -7.36 0.09 4.10
N THR A 90 -7.69 1.36 3.91
CA THR A 90 -7.16 2.47 4.72
C THR A 90 -7.71 2.48 6.16
N ALA A 91 -8.74 1.66 6.45
CA ALA A 91 -9.23 1.44 7.80
C ALA A 91 -8.22 0.65 8.67
N ASN A 92 -7.30 -0.08 8.05
CA ASN A 92 -6.28 -0.87 8.74
C ASN A 92 -5.12 0.04 9.18
N ASP A 93 -5.06 0.34 10.47
CA ASP A 93 -4.06 1.25 11.04
C ASP A 93 -2.64 0.64 11.02
N THR A 94 -2.52 -0.68 11.15
CA THR A 94 -1.23 -1.39 11.06
C THR A 94 -0.62 -1.26 9.67
N LEU A 95 -1.44 -1.45 8.62
CA LEU A 95 -1.00 -1.25 7.24
C LEU A 95 -0.60 0.20 6.98
N MET A 96 -1.39 1.17 7.46
CA MET A 96 -1.11 2.59 7.22
C MET A 96 0.18 3.04 7.89
N GLN A 97 0.45 2.60 9.12
CA GLN A 97 1.71 2.90 9.79
C GLN A 97 2.88 2.25 9.05
N PHE A 98 2.77 0.97 8.71
CA PHE A 98 3.81 0.27 7.96
C PHE A 98 4.09 0.92 6.61
N GLN A 99 3.05 1.40 5.93
CA GLN A 99 3.20 2.12 4.67
C GLN A 99 3.95 3.45 4.82
N SER A 100 3.67 4.21 5.90
CA SER A 100 4.42 5.41 6.24
C SER A 100 5.89 5.10 6.51
N ASP A 101 6.17 4.05 7.28
CA ASP A 101 7.52 3.62 7.63
C ASP A 101 8.34 3.16 6.41
N VAL A 102 7.72 2.42 5.48
CA VAL A 102 8.38 1.91 4.27
C VAL A 102 8.66 3.01 3.26
N LEU A 103 7.76 3.98 3.14
CA LEU A 103 7.88 5.10 2.20
C LEU A 103 8.69 6.27 2.75
N ASP A 104 8.93 6.31 4.05
CA ASP A 104 9.56 7.42 4.78
C ASP A 104 8.87 8.78 4.52
N VAL A 105 7.53 8.75 4.37
CA VAL A 105 6.69 9.95 4.22
C VAL A 105 5.39 9.79 4.99
N PRO A 106 4.76 10.91 5.40
CA PRO A 106 3.43 10.86 6.02
C PRO A 106 2.39 10.19 5.12
N VAL A 107 1.55 9.34 5.72
CA VAL A 107 0.36 8.77 5.09
C VAL A 107 -0.87 9.47 5.66
N VAL A 108 -1.71 10.01 4.78
CA VAL A 108 -2.84 10.86 5.15
C VAL A 108 -4.15 10.25 4.67
N ARG A 109 -5.04 9.91 5.63
CA ARG A 109 -6.40 9.45 5.34
C ARG A 109 -7.39 10.60 5.45
N PRO A 110 -8.21 10.88 4.42
CA PRO A 110 -9.26 11.89 4.47
C PRO A 110 -10.44 11.44 5.32
N LYS A 111 -11.28 12.40 5.74
CA LYS A 111 -12.55 12.13 6.46
C LYS A 111 -13.53 11.31 5.64
N VAL A 112 -13.55 11.54 4.33
CA VAL A 112 -14.37 10.76 3.38
C VAL A 112 -13.46 9.76 2.69
N ALA A 113 -13.59 8.48 3.03
CA ALA A 113 -12.76 7.41 2.49
C ALA A 113 -13.18 6.96 1.07
N GLU A 114 -14.40 7.28 0.65
CA GLU A 114 -14.93 6.93 -0.69
C GLU A 114 -14.69 8.10 -1.66
N THR A 115 -13.42 8.40 -1.96
CA THR A 115 -13.04 9.57 -2.76
C THR A 115 -13.45 9.46 -4.22
N THR A 116 -13.56 8.25 -4.77
CA THR A 116 -14.05 8.05 -6.14
C THR A 116 -15.50 8.50 -6.29
N ALA A 117 -16.38 8.08 -5.38
CA ALA A 117 -17.78 8.52 -5.36
C ALA A 117 -17.90 10.02 -5.11
N LEU A 118 -17.08 10.56 -4.19
CA LEU A 118 -17.02 11.99 -3.90
C LEU A 118 -16.56 12.79 -5.13
N GLY A 119 -15.55 12.32 -5.85
CA GLY A 119 -15.07 12.96 -7.08
C GLY A 119 -16.13 13.00 -8.18
N ALA A 120 -16.89 11.92 -8.36
CA ALA A 120 -18.01 11.89 -9.28
C ALA A 120 -19.13 12.87 -8.87
N ALA A 121 -19.45 12.96 -7.57
CA ALA A 121 -20.41 13.92 -7.05
C ALA A 121 -19.95 15.38 -7.24
N TYR A 122 -18.65 15.66 -7.03
CA TYR A 122 -18.09 16.98 -7.30
C TYR A 122 -18.15 17.36 -8.77
N ALA A 123 -17.81 16.43 -9.68
CA ALA A 123 -17.90 16.68 -11.12
C ALA A 123 -19.34 16.98 -11.55
N ALA A 124 -20.31 16.18 -11.10
CA ALA A 124 -21.71 16.40 -11.39
C ALA A 124 -22.24 17.74 -10.81
N GLY A 125 -21.95 18.02 -9.54
CA GLY A 125 -22.38 19.24 -8.88
C GLY A 125 -21.77 20.49 -9.51
N TYR A 126 -20.51 20.45 -9.92
CA TYR A 126 -19.86 21.54 -10.64
C TYR A 126 -20.52 21.78 -12.01
N ALA A 127 -20.83 20.70 -12.74
CA ALA A 127 -21.47 20.79 -14.04
C ALA A 127 -22.86 21.44 -14.00
N VAL A 128 -23.62 21.24 -12.91
CA VAL A 128 -24.96 21.86 -12.74
C VAL A 128 -24.94 23.14 -11.93
N GLY A 129 -23.78 23.65 -11.54
CA GLY A 129 -23.62 24.91 -10.82
C GLY A 129 -23.92 24.83 -9.32
N PHE A 130 -23.94 23.63 -8.73
CA PHE A 130 -24.07 23.46 -7.26
C PHE A 130 -22.84 23.99 -6.53
N TRP A 131 -21.63 23.70 -7.05
CA TRP A 131 -20.38 24.35 -6.68
C TRP A 131 -19.95 25.29 -7.80
N THR A 132 -19.51 26.49 -7.43
CA THR A 132 -19.13 27.53 -8.39
C THR A 132 -17.63 27.54 -8.70
N SER A 133 -16.83 26.89 -7.83
CA SER A 133 -15.39 26.83 -7.99
C SER A 133 -14.79 25.53 -7.41
N THR A 134 -13.57 25.20 -7.86
CA THR A 134 -12.78 24.11 -7.30
C THR A 134 -12.35 24.37 -5.85
N ASP A 135 -12.27 25.65 -5.46
CA ASP A 135 -11.88 26.00 -4.09
C ASP A 135 -13.00 25.72 -3.08
N GLU A 136 -14.27 25.89 -3.47
CA GLU A 136 -15.41 25.44 -2.66
C GLU A 136 -15.38 23.91 -2.45
N MET A 137 -15.02 23.14 -3.48
CA MET A 137 -14.90 21.69 -3.34
C MET A 137 -13.70 21.30 -2.45
N ARG A 138 -12.56 21.99 -2.60
CA ARG A 138 -11.38 21.77 -1.76
C ARG A 138 -11.64 22.07 -0.28
N ALA A 139 -12.48 23.05 0.02
CA ALA A 139 -12.84 23.40 1.40
C ALA A 139 -13.56 22.25 2.14
N ASN A 140 -14.18 21.32 1.41
CA ASN A 140 -14.83 20.14 1.98
C ASN A 140 -13.83 19.01 2.31
N TRP A 141 -12.59 19.11 1.83
CA TRP A 141 -11.56 18.12 2.14
C TRP A 141 -11.06 18.29 3.58
N GLY A 142 -10.94 17.22 4.32
CA GLY A 142 -10.43 17.24 5.68
C GLY A 142 -9.69 15.96 6.02
N ILE A 143 -8.69 16.08 6.89
CA ILE A 143 -7.88 14.97 7.38
C ILE A 143 -8.63 14.26 8.51
N ALA A 144 -8.75 12.93 8.44
CA ALA A 144 -9.22 12.08 9.54
C ALA A 144 -8.04 11.62 10.41
N LYS A 145 -6.95 11.16 9.77
CA LYS A 145 -5.77 10.67 10.48
C LYS A 145 -4.53 10.82 9.61
N THR A 146 -3.40 11.06 10.25
CA THR A 146 -2.06 11.03 9.65
C THR A 146 -1.20 10.02 10.43
N TRP A 147 -0.40 9.24 9.71
CA TRP A 147 0.66 8.40 10.25
C TRP A 147 1.99 8.97 9.80
N GLU A 148 2.84 9.29 10.75
CA GLU A 148 4.19 9.77 10.49
C GLU A 148 5.17 8.57 10.48
N PRO A 149 6.25 8.63 9.67
CA PRO A 149 7.28 7.62 9.72
C PRO A 149 7.88 7.48 11.12
N THR A 150 8.09 6.26 11.57
CA THR A 150 8.79 5.99 12.83
C THR A 150 10.27 6.33 12.67
N GLU A 151 10.81 7.19 13.53
CA GLU A 151 12.21 7.60 13.50
C GLU A 151 13.16 6.39 13.58
N GLY A 152 14.19 6.38 12.74
CA GLY A 152 15.23 5.35 12.77
C GLY A 152 14.90 4.06 12.01
N SER A 153 13.91 4.06 11.12
CA SER A 153 13.48 2.88 10.36
C SER A 153 14.46 2.46 9.24
N ASN A 154 15.77 2.40 9.53
CA ASN A 154 16.72 1.70 8.63
C ASN A 154 16.31 0.24 8.35
N ALA A 155 15.42 -0.31 9.19
CA ALA A 155 14.80 -1.61 8.98
C ALA A 155 13.95 -1.65 7.69
N SER A 156 13.28 -0.58 7.32
CA SER A 156 12.44 -0.52 6.13
C SER A 156 13.22 -0.75 4.84
N THR A 157 14.41 -0.20 4.72
CA THR A 157 15.31 -0.41 3.57
C THR A 157 15.72 -1.88 3.44
N ALA A 158 16.04 -2.55 4.55
CA ALA A 158 16.41 -3.97 4.53
C ALA A 158 15.20 -4.86 4.18
N LEU A 159 14.03 -4.55 4.73
CA LEU A 159 12.78 -5.26 4.43
C LEU A 159 12.39 -5.11 2.95
N TYR A 160 12.49 -3.90 2.42
CA TYR A 160 12.21 -3.64 1.01
C TYR A 160 13.22 -4.32 0.07
N ALA A 161 14.49 -4.42 0.45
CA ALA A 161 15.48 -5.19 -0.32
C ALA A 161 15.10 -6.69 -0.39
N GLN A 162 14.58 -7.26 0.71
CA GLN A 162 14.07 -8.63 0.72
C GLN A 162 12.79 -8.78 -0.09
N TRP A 163 11.88 -7.77 -0.07
CA TRP A 163 10.72 -7.73 -0.95
C TRP A 163 11.14 -7.80 -2.43
N LYS A 164 12.05 -6.97 -2.89
CA LYS A 164 12.56 -7.01 -4.28
C LYS A 164 13.10 -8.40 -4.65
N LYS A 165 13.79 -9.05 -3.73
CA LYS A 165 14.25 -10.45 -3.93
C LYS A 165 13.07 -11.43 -4.01
N ALA A 166 12.03 -11.26 -3.18
CA ALA A 166 10.82 -12.10 -3.22
C ALA A 166 10.09 -11.96 -4.56
N VAL A 167 9.94 -10.73 -5.05
CA VAL A 167 9.34 -10.43 -6.36
C VAL A 167 10.03 -11.20 -7.48
N THR A 168 11.36 -11.26 -7.52
CA THR A 168 12.10 -11.99 -8.57
C THR A 168 11.86 -13.51 -8.53
N ARG A 169 11.34 -14.07 -7.43
CA ARG A 169 10.99 -15.49 -7.33
C ARG A 169 9.67 -15.85 -7.97
N THR A 170 8.91 -14.85 -8.42
CA THR A 170 7.61 -15.03 -9.08
C THR A 170 7.71 -15.01 -10.61
N PHE A 171 8.89 -14.66 -11.15
CA PHE A 171 9.13 -14.55 -12.59
C PHE A 171 9.23 -15.91 -13.27
N ASP A 172 9.02 -15.95 -14.57
CA ASP A 172 9.15 -17.13 -15.42
C ASP A 172 8.28 -18.32 -14.94
N TRP A 173 7.13 -17.99 -14.31
CA TRP A 173 6.18 -19.03 -13.84
C TRP A 173 5.32 -19.58 -14.96
N VAL A 174 4.90 -18.71 -15.89
CA VAL A 174 4.14 -19.09 -17.08
C VAL A 174 5.11 -19.16 -18.25
N GLU A 175 5.20 -20.33 -18.87
CA GLU A 175 5.89 -20.52 -20.15
C GLU A 175 4.93 -20.11 -21.29
N ASP A 176 5.41 -19.32 -22.25
CA ASP A 176 4.66 -18.92 -23.46
C ASP A 176 4.49 -20.09 -24.45
#